data_1a6455cf63460a84bdc83a1d1b794985
#
_entry.id   1a6455cf63460a84bdc83a1d1b794985
#
_cell.length_a   1.000
_cell.length_b   1.000
_cell.length_c   1.000
_cell.angle_alpha   90.00
_cell.angle_beta   90.00
_cell.angle_gamma   90.00
#
_symmetry.space_group_name_H-M   'P 1'
#
loop_
_entity.id
_entity.type
_entity.pdbx_description
1 polymer ?
#
loop_
_entity_poly.entity_id
_entity_poly.type
_entity_poly.pdbx_seq_one_letter_code
_entity_poly.pdbx_strand_id
1 'polypeptide(L)'
;MLNNWINTKYLNQKTINKIRNSFKKAKPFSHIALKDFFDNEKLKIIKSELYKENFIHKECDLFNINQTNDLKSSNNKIIKEFYNFFSSKEFTNYINNITGIKIYQKIDMAGLLLQNTGYLLPHDDELEGRKIAYVVNLSEGFKNNNEGSLDLFDSKSNHPKKIIKSIIPSFNTLVLFKVSKISLHQISEVCVDKDRVSIGGWFHG
;
A
#
# COMPACT_ATOMS: atom_id res chain seq x y z
N MET A 1 14.33 -13.30 10.09
CA MET A 1 14.10 -12.41 8.91
C MET A 1 13.16 -11.26 9.24
N LEU A 2 11.95 -11.49 9.81
CA LEU A 2 10.99 -10.41 10.15
C LEU A 2 11.61 -9.29 11.01
N ASN A 3 12.34 -9.63 12.07
CA ASN A 3 12.96 -8.65 12.98
C ASN A 3 13.95 -7.69 12.29
N ASN A 4 14.44 -8.03 11.10
CA ASN A 4 15.36 -7.17 10.34
C ASN A 4 14.63 -6.15 9.48
N TRP A 5 13.31 -6.30 9.29
CA TRP A 5 12.50 -5.46 8.43
C TRP A 5 11.36 -4.77 9.15
N ILE A 6 10.76 -5.43 10.15
CA ILE A 6 9.55 -4.97 10.82
C ILE A 6 9.90 -4.46 12.22
N ASN A 7 9.33 -3.34 12.60
CA ASN A 7 9.43 -2.82 13.95
C ASN A 7 8.89 -3.85 14.95
N THR A 8 9.68 -4.18 15.96
CA THR A 8 9.41 -5.26 16.94
C THR A 8 8.07 -5.11 17.66
N LYS A 9 7.54 -3.87 17.80
CA LYS A 9 6.20 -3.62 18.37
C LYS A 9 5.08 -4.39 17.65
N TYR A 10 5.28 -4.74 16.38
CA TYR A 10 4.31 -5.46 15.55
C TYR A 10 4.48 -6.98 15.56
N LEU A 11 5.51 -7.52 16.21
CA LEU A 11 5.85 -8.95 16.15
C LEU A 11 5.33 -9.75 17.34
N ASN A 12 4.84 -9.10 18.40
CA ASN A 12 4.28 -9.83 19.54
C ASN A 12 2.84 -10.30 19.28
N GLN A 13 2.48 -11.46 19.82
CA GLN A 13 1.19 -12.13 19.57
C GLN A 13 -0.03 -11.28 19.97
N LYS A 14 0.07 -10.50 21.04
CA LYS A 14 -1.03 -9.62 21.51
C LYS A 14 -1.31 -8.52 20.47
N THR A 15 -0.26 -7.92 19.91
CA THR A 15 -0.38 -6.91 18.85
C THR A 15 -0.94 -7.53 17.56
N ILE A 16 -0.47 -8.71 17.15
CA ILE A 16 -0.98 -9.45 15.98
C ILE A 16 -2.49 -9.67 16.11
N ASN A 17 -2.95 -10.16 17.26
CA ASN A 17 -4.36 -10.40 17.52
C ASN A 17 -5.19 -9.10 17.48
N LYS A 18 -4.66 -8.01 18.05
CA LYS A 18 -5.29 -6.68 18.01
C LYS A 18 -5.43 -6.17 16.58
N ILE A 19 -4.36 -6.26 15.77
CA ILE A 19 -4.36 -5.86 14.37
C ILE A 19 -5.41 -6.65 13.59
N ARG A 20 -5.42 -8.00 13.74
CA ARG A 20 -6.38 -8.88 13.07
C ARG A 20 -7.82 -8.50 13.37
N ASN A 21 -8.13 -8.24 14.64
CA ASN A 21 -9.48 -7.81 15.04
C ASN A 21 -9.84 -6.43 14.47
N SER A 22 -8.90 -5.49 14.47
CA SER A 22 -9.11 -4.15 13.90
C SER A 22 -9.29 -4.21 12.39
N PHE A 23 -8.47 -4.97 11.67
CA PHE A 23 -8.59 -5.18 10.22
C PHE A 23 -9.97 -5.74 9.85
N LYS A 24 -10.41 -6.81 10.55
CA LYS A 24 -11.69 -7.47 10.25
C LYS A 24 -12.90 -6.56 10.51
N LYS A 25 -12.85 -5.69 11.53
CA LYS A 25 -13.97 -4.83 11.95
C LYS A 25 -13.99 -3.47 11.25
N ALA A 26 -12.95 -3.13 10.50
CA ALA A 26 -12.84 -1.82 9.85
C ALA A 26 -13.95 -1.58 8.83
N LYS A 27 -14.36 -0.32 8.71
CA LYS A 27 -15.35 0.17 7.74
C LYS A 27 -14.68 1.20 6.82
N PRO A 28 -15.05 1.26 5.53
CA PRO A 28 -16.21 0.63 4.88
C PRO A 28 -15.99 -0.87 4.54
N PHE A 29 -14.76 -1.33 4.45
CA PHE A 29 -14.34 -2.72 4.24
C PHE A 29 -13.11 -3.03 5.09
N SER A 30 -12.68 -4.30 5.12
CA SER A 30 -11.52 -4.70 5.94
C SER A 30 -10.26 -4.00 5.48
N HIS A 31 -9.68 -3.15 6.34
CA HIS A 31 -8.44 -2.42 6.10
C HIS A 31 -7.70 -2.10 7.40
N ILE A 32 -6.43 -1.73 7.29
CA ILE A 32 -5.64 -1.20 8.40
C ILE A 32 -4.50 -0.33 7.88
N ALA A 33 -4.11 0.68 8.66
CA ALA A 33 -2.91 1.48 8.47
C ALA A 33 -1.99 1.32 9.68
N LEU A 34 -0.78 0.84 9.47
CA LEU A 34 0.21 0.55 10.51
C LEU A 34 1.37 1.53 10.38
N LYS A 35 1.46 2.50 11.31
CA LYS A 35 2.50 3.55 11.33
C LYS A 35 3.80 3.01 11.93
N ASP A 36 4.94 3.51 11.41
CA ASP A 36 6.28 3.05 11.82
C ASP A 36 6.41 1.53 11.74
N PHE A 37 5.94 0.97 10.62
CA PHE A 37 5.83 -0.47 10.49
C PHE A 37 7.17 -1.14 10.21
N PHE A 38 7.99 -0.53 9.36
CA PHE A 38 9.30 -1.05 8.99
C PHE A 38 10.41 -0.45 9.85
N ASP A 39 11.61 -1.03 9.75
CA ASP A 39 12.84 -0.37 10.17
C ASP A 39 13.00 0.94 9.40
N ASN A 40 13.16 2.04 10.13
CA ASN A 40 13.14 3.38 9.55
C ASN A 40 14.34 3.64 8.63
N GLU A 41 15.53 3.20 9.03
CA GLU A 41 16.74 3.47 8.25
C GLU A 41 16.76 2.66 6.96
N LYS A 42 16.36 1.40 7.02
CA LYS A 42 16.19 0.58 5.81
C LYS A 42 15.15 1.17 4.87
N LEU A 43 14.03 1.63 5.39
CA LEU A 43 12.98 2.19 4.54
C LEU A 43 13.39 3.52 3.88
N LYS A 44 14.22 4.34 4.54
CA LYS A 44 14.84 5.53 3.91
C LYS A 44 15.74 5.14 2.74
N ILE A 45 16.53 4.07 2.90
CA ILE A 45 17.38 3.55 1.82
C ILE A 45 16.50 3.05 0.66
N ILE A 46 15.44 2.28 0.95
CA ILE A 46 14.47 1.84 -0.06
C ILE A 46 13.87 3.02 -0.82
N LYS A 47 13.45 4.08 -0.11
CA LYS A 47 12.93 5.30 -0.74
C LYS A 47 13.95 5.92 -1.69
N SER A 48 15.19 6.08 -1.25
CA SER A 48 16.28 6.65 -2.07
C SER A 48 16.57 5.80 -3.31
N GLU A 49 16.58 4.48 -3.17
CA GLU A 49 16.83 3.57 -4.28
C GLU A 49 15.63 3.48 -5.23
N LEU A 50 14.40 3.62 -4.74
CA LEU A 50 13.20 3.65 -5.55
C LEU A 50 13.20 4.84 -6.54
N TYR A 51 13.69 6.00 -6.13
CA TYR A 51 13.81 7.16 -7.02
C TYR A 51 14.81 6.96 -8.18
N LYS A 52 15.65 5.94 -8.12
CA LYS A 52 16.58 5.57 -9.21
C LYS A 52 15.94 4.60 -10.23
N GLU A 53 14.78 4.04 -9.90
CA GLU A 53 14.02 3.20 -10.83
C GLU A 53 13.40 4.05 -11.96
N ASN A 54 13.10 3.41 -13.07
CA ASN A 54 12.48 4.08 -14.22
C ASN A 54 10.96 4.22 -14.00
N PHE A 55 10.52 5.43 -13.68
CA PHE A 55 9.11 5.79 -13.61
C PHE A 55 8.60 6.18 -14.99
N ILE A 56 7.58 5.51 -15.46
CA ILE A 56 6.89 5.76 -16.72
C ILE A 56 5.63 6.55 -16.43
N HIS A 57 5.49 7.71 -17.06
CA HIS A 57 4.26 8.50 -16.97
C HIS A 57 3.10 7.77 -17.66
N LYS A 58 1.96 7.70 -16.98
CA LYS A 58 0.73 7.08 -17.47
C LYS A 58 -0.44 8.01 -17.17
N GLU A 59 -1.20 8.31 -18.19
CA GLU A 59 -2.34 9.23 -18.10
C GLU A 59 -3.53 8.72 -18.91
N CYS A 60 -4.71 8.80 -18.32
CA CYS A 60 -6.02 8.62 -18.96
C CYS A 60 -7.09 9.26 -18.06
N ASP A 61 -8.36 9.19 -18.46
CA ASP A 61 -9.46 9.75 -17.66
C ASP A 61 -9.54 9.23 -16.23
N LEU A 62 -8.97 8.05 -15.95
CA LEU A 62 -9.02 7.41 -14.65
C LEU A 62 -7.81 7.73 -13.76
N PHE A 63 -6.70 8.14 -14.33
CA PHE A 63 -5.49 8.40 -13.56
C PHE A 63 -4.48 9.31 -14.28
N ASN A 64 -3.70 10.00 -13.47
CA ASN A 64 -2.48 10.71 -13.87
C ASN A 64 -1.38 10.33 -12.86
N ILE A 65 -0.49 9.42 -13.23
CA ILE A 65 0.50 8.80 -12.34
C ILE A 65 1.83 8.56 -13.05
N ASN A 66 2.90 8.47 -12.26
CA ASN A 66 4.15 7.87 -12.71
C ASN A 66 4.35 6.53 -12.00
N GLN A 67 4.61 5.46 -12.73
CA GLN A 67 4.70 4.10 -12.20
C GLN A 67 5.91 3.36 -12.76
N THR A 68 6.61 2.61 -11.91
CA THR A 68 7.66 1.70 -12.37
C THR A 68 7.07 0.45 -13.05
N ASN A 69 7.88 -0.29 -13.78
CA ASN A 69 7.59 -1.70 -14.06
C ASN A 69 7.54 -2.50 -12.75
N ASP A 70 7.11 -3.78 -12.84
CA ASP A 70 7.13 -4.66 -11.67
C ASP A 70 8.55 -4.75 -11.10
N LEU A 71 8.69 -4.41 -9.83
CA LEU A 71 9.96 -4.37 -9.11
C LEU A 71 10.60 -5.77 -8.92
N LYS A 72 9.89 -6.83 -9.26
CA LYS A 72 10.46 -8.18 -9.39
C LYS A 72 11.61 -8.20 -10.39
N SER A 73 11.51 -7.42 -11.45
CA SER A 73 12.52 -7.34 -12.52
C SER A 73 13.58 -6.25 -12.30
N SER A 74 13.54 -5.55 -11.17
CA SER A 74 14.53 -4.52 -10.84
C SER A 74 15.95 -5.07 -10.84
N ASN A 75 16.90 -4.33 -11.42
CA ASN A 75 18.33 -4.62 -11.33
C ASN A 75 18.97 -4.04 -10.06
N ASN A 76 18.24 -3.21 -9.30
CA ASN A 76 18.69 -2.66 -8.04
C ASN A 76 18.63 -3.73 -6.94
N LYS A 77 19.80 -4.07 -6.39
CA LYS A 77 19.91 -5.13 -5.37
C LYS A 77 19.07 -4.86 -4.12
N ILE A 78 18.97 -3.61 -3.69
CA ILE A 78 18.23 -3.20 -2.48
C ILE A 78 16.72 -3.32 -2.73
N ILE A 79 16.24 -2.84 -3.87
CA ILE A 79 14.83 -2.98 -4.27
C ILE A 79 14.46 -4.46 -4.41
N LYS A 80 15.34 -5.27 -5.01
CA LYS A 80 15.16 -6.71 -5.14
C LYS A 80 15.13 -7.42 -3.79
N GLU A 81 15.95 -7.00 -2.83
CA GLU A 81 15.92 -7.52 -1.45
C GLU A 81 14.57 -7.22 -0.77
N PHE A 82 14.05 -6.01 -0.96
CA PHE A 82 12.73 -5.63 -0.45
C PHE A 82 11.59 -6.44 -1.10
N TYR A 83 11.63 -6.64 -2.42
CA TYR A 83 10.69 -7.50 -3.12
C TYR A 83 10.75 -8.94 -2.56
N ASN A 84 11.95 -9.51 -2.41
CA ASN A 84 12.14 -10.86 -1.89
C ASN A 84 11.64 -10.99 -0.45
N PHE A 85 11.81 -9.96 0.38
CA PHE A 85 11.23 -9.92 1.71
C PHE A 85 9.69 -9.99 1.65
N PHE A 86 9.04 -9.18 0.81
CA PHE A 86 7.56 -9.17 0.67
C PHE A 86 7.02 -10.51 0.16
N SER A 87 7.70 -11.17 -0.76
CA SER A 87 7.32 -12.47 -1.32
C SER A 87 7.74 -13.67 -0.46
N SER A 88 8.47 -13.43 0.65
CA SER A 88 8.96 -14.51 1.52
C SER A 88 7.82 -15.23 2.24
N LYS A 89 8.03 -16.54 2.52
CA LYS A 89 7.10 -17.34 3.32
C LYS A 89 6.85 -16.75 4.72
N GLU A 90 7.87 -16.16 5.32
CA GLU A 90 7.76 -15.57 6.65
C GLU A 90 6.87 -14.33 6.63
N PHE A 91 7.04 -13.42 5.65
CA PHE A 91 6.24 -12.22 5.57
C PHE A 91 4.80 -12.54 5.13
N THR A 92 4.60 -13.41 4.15
CA THR A 92 3.25 -13.83 3.73
C THR A 92 2.49 -14.53 4.85
N ASN A 93 3.16 -15.38 5.66
CA ASN A 93 2.56 -15.96 6.87
C ASN A 93 2.21 -14.89 7.92
N TYR A 94 3.05 -13.88 8.09
CA TYR A 94 2.75 -12.75 8.97
C TYR A 94 1.50 -11.99 8.49
N ILE A 95 1.40 -11.68 7.19
CA ILE A 95 0.21 -11.04 6.60
C ILE A 95 -1.03 -11.92 6.78
N ASN A 96 -0.95 -13.24 6.57
CA ASN A 96 -2.03 -14.18 6.86
C ASN A 96 -2.51 -14.07 8.32
N ASN A 97 -1.57 -13.96 9.26
CA ASN A 97 -1.87 -13.88 10.69
C ASN A 97 -2.58 -12.57 11.05
N ILE A 98 -2.15 -11.43 10.53
CA ILE A 98 -2.74 -10.13 10.86
C ILE A 98 -4.04 -9.81 10.09
N THR A 99 -4.27 -10.44 8.94
CA THR A 99 -5.49 -10.20 8.13
C THR A 99 -6.52 -11.32 8.28
N GLY A 100 -6.07 -12.54 8.53
CA GLY A 100 -6.91 -13.75 8.50
C GLY A 100 -7.28 -14.20 7.08
N ILE A 101 -6.65 -13.63 6.04
CA ILE A 101 -6.86 -13.97 4.64
C ILE A 101 -5.70 -14.83 4.17
N LYS A 102 -6.00 -16.00 3.58
CA LYS A 102 -4.96 -16.87 3.02
C LYS A 102 -4.41 -16.28 1.73
N ILE A 103 -3.10 -16.10 1.69
CA ILE A 103 -2.35 -15.63 0.51
C ILE A 103 -1.17 -16.56 0.24
N TYR A 104 -0.66 -16.51 -0.99
CA TYR A 104 0.51 -17.27 -1.44
C TYR A 104 1.76 -16.37 -1.49
N GLN A 105 2.91 -16.96 -1.84
CA GLN A 105 4.17 -16.23 -2.06
C GLN A 105 4.23 -15.55 -3.46
N LYS A 106 3.07 -15.20 -4.02
CA LYS A 106 2.94 -14.46 -5.27
C LYS A 106 2.48 -13.06 -4.96
N ILE A 107 3.24 -12.07 -5.43
CA ILE A 107 2.93 -10.65 -5.27
C ILE A 107 3.14 -9.91 -6.59
N ASP A 108 2.40 -8.83 -6.78
CA ASP A 108 2.75 -7.75 -7.70
C ASP A 108 3.33 -6.60 -6.88
N MET A 109 4.32 -5.88 -7.38
CA MET A 109 4.95 -4.76 -6.68
C MET A 109 5.42 -3.70 -7.67
N ALA A 110 4.99 -2.46 -7.50
CA ALA A 110 5.47 -1.33 -8.28
C ALA A 110 5.68 -0.09 -7.42
N GLY A 111 6.60 0.77 -7.83
CA GLY A 111 6.72 2.13 -7.32
C GLY A 111 5.65 3.00 -7.97
N LEU A 112 5.02 3.85 -7.18
CA LEU A 112 4.02 4.82 -7.60
C LEU A 112 4.43 6.21 -7.12
N LEU A 113 4.49 7.16 -8.07
CA LEU A 113 4.83 8.54 -7.83
C LEU A 113 3.74 9.43 -8.43
N LEU A 114 3.04 10.18 -7.58
CA LEU A 114 2.11 11.21 -7.97
C LEU A 114 2.69 12.57 -7.56
N GLN A 115 2.71 13.48 -8.52
CA GLN A 115 3.13 14.87 -8.33
C GLN A 115 1.90 15.78 -8.35
N ASN A 116 2.09 17.08 -8.31
CA ASN A 116 0.98 18.04 -8.42
C ASN A 116 0.08 17.68 -9.61
N THR A 117 -1.23 17.69 -9.41
CA THR A 117 -2.30 17.22 -10.32
C THR A 117 -2.37 15.69 -10.56
N GLY A 118 -1.51 14.90 -9.90
CA GLY A 118 -1.57 13.44 -9.97
C GLY A 118 -2.73 12.88 -9.16
N TYR A 119 -3.46 11.91 -9.72
CA TYR A 119 -4.61 11.26 -9.09
C TYR A 119 -4.81 9.82 -9.58
N LEU A 120 -5.66 9.08 -8.87
CA LEU A 120 -6.17 7.78 -9.30
C LEU A 120 -7.63 7.69 -8.84
N LEU A 121 -8.58 7.73 -9.79
CA LEU A 121 -10.01 7.76 -9.52
C LEU A 121 -10.53 6.47 -8.86
N PRO A 122 -11.78 6.46 -8.35
CA PRO A 122 -12.33 5.32 -7.64
C PRO A 122 -12.33 4.02 -8.46
N HIS A 123 -11.75 2.97 -7.88
CA HIS A 123 -11.65 1.61 -8.45
C HIS A 123 -11.63 0.59 -7.31
N ASP A 124 -11.74 -0.71 -7.62
CA ASP A 124 -11.86 -1.78 -6.62
C ASP A 124 -10.68 -2.75 -6.58
N ASP A 125 -9.76 -2.65 -7.55
CA ASP A 125 -8.61 -3.57 -7.72
C ASP A 125 -9.00 -5.04 -8.02
N GLU A 126 -10.29 -5.36 -8.16
CA GLU A 126 -10.72 -6.75 -8.28
C GLU A 126 -10.28 -7.37 -9.61
N LEU A 127 -9.26 -8.19 -9.53
CA LEU A 127 -8.80 -9.07 -10.59
C LEU A 127 -8.57 -10.47 -10.02
N GLU A 128 -8.61 -11.47 -10.89
CA GLU A 128 -8.44 -12.88 -10.51
C GLU A 128 -7.13 -13.08 -9.72
N GLY A 129 -7.26 -13.72 -8.57
CA GLY A 129 -6.14 -14.04 -7.69
C GLY A 129 -5.74 -12.95 -6.70
N ARG A 130 -6.08 -11.68 -6.89
CA ARG A 130 -5.80 -10.61 -5.92
C ARG A 130 -6.64 -10.75 -4.66
N LYS A 131 -6.02 -10.78 -3.48
CA LYS A 131 -6.71 -10.95 -2.19
C LYS A 131 -6.53 -9.78 -1.25
N ILE A 132 -5.33 -9.21 -1.19
CA ILE A 132 -4.99 -8.08 -0.33
C ILE A 132 -4.21 -7.09 -1.16
N ALA A 133 -4.66 -5.84 -1.22
CA ALA A 133 -3.86 -4.73 -1.71
C ALA A 133 -3.01 -4.17 -0.56
N TYR A 134 -1.82 -3.70 -0.90
CA TYR A 134 -0.95 -3.04 0.06
C TYR A 134 -0.35 -1.75 -0.52
N VAL A 135 -0.12 -0.79 0.37
CA VAL A 135 0.58 0.46 0.07
C VAL A 135 1.60 0.70 1.19
N VAL A 136 2.87 0.76 0.84
CA VAL A 136 3.95 1.24 1.71
C VAL A 136 4.16 2.71 1.39
N ASN A 137 3.68 3.60 2.26
CA ASN A 137 3.84 5.04 2.07
C ASN A 137 5.26 5.48 2.41
N LEU A 138 5.87 6.19 1.47
CA LEU A 138 7.21 6.77 1.57
C LEU A 138 7.19 8.31 1.53
N SER A 139 5.99 8.90 1.43
CA SER A 139 5.76 10.35 1.35
C SER A 139 5.99 11.04 2.68
N GLU A 140 6.46 12.27 2.65
CA GLU A 140 6.66 13.12 3.82
C GLU A 140 5.97 14.48 3.67
N GLY A 141 5.56 15.06 4.79
CA GLY A 141 5.05 16.43 4.84
C GLY A 141 3.62 16.64 4.32
N PHE A 142 2.86 15.57 4.07
CA PHE A 142 1.43 15.67 3.78
C PHE A 142 0.63 15.94 5.05
N LYS A 143 -0.44 16.74 4.94
CA LYS A 143 -1.30 17.16 6.05
C LYS A 143 -2.77 16.81 5.81
N ASN A 144 -3.63 17.20 6.73
CA ASN A 144 -5.04 16.80 6.84
C ASN A 144 -5.99 17.59 5.89
N ASN A 145 -5.55 18.03 4.74
CA ASN A 145 -6.34 18.80 3.79
C ASN A 145 -6.77 18.01 2.53
N ASN A 146 -6.85 16.70 2.65
CA ASN A 146 -7.29 15.74 1.61
C ASN A 146 -6.45 15.70 0.33
N GLU A 147 -5.20 16.14 0.41
CA GLU A 147 -4.28 16.13 -0.71
C GLU A 147 -3.56 14.77 -0.80
N GLY A 148 -3.72 14.07 -1.93
CA GLY A 148 -3.06 12.78 -2.18
C GLY A 148 -3.42 11.66 -1.20
N SER A 149 -4.54 11.77 -0.47
CA SER A 149 -4.99 10.75 0.47
C SER A 149 -5.46 9.48 -0.25
N LEU A 150 -5.31 8.34 0.40
CA LEU A 150 -6.00 7.10 0.02
C LEU A 150 -7.39 7.13 0.66
N ASP A 151 -8.42 7.37 -0.15
CA ASP A 151 -9.80 7.46 0.30
C ASP A 151 -10.52 6.13 0.09
N LEU A 152 -11.22 5.67 1.14
CA LEU A 152 -12.00 4.45 1.14
C LEU A 152 -13.49 4.82 1.15
N PHE A 153 -14.24 4.29 0.18
CA PHE A 153 -15.64 4.63 -0.02
C PHE A 153 -16.59 3.61 0.58
N ASP A 154 -17.70 4.10 1.12
CA ASP A 154 -18.91 3.28 1.15
C ASP A 154 -19.41 3.09 -0.28
N SER A 155 -19.87 1.88 -0.60
CA SER A 155 -20.29 1.52 -1.94
C SER A 155 -21.69 0.94 -1.95
N LYS A 156 -22.47 1.28 -2.99
CA LYS A 156 -23.75 0.62 -3.27
C LYS A 156 -23.75 0.22 -4.74
N SER A 157 -24.00 -1.06 -5.00
CA SER A 157 -24.03 -1.59 -6.37
C SER A 157 -22.74 -1.29 -7.16
N ASN A 158 -21.58 -1.43 -6.50
CA ASN A 158 -20.24 -1.15 -7.04
C ASN A 158 -19.98 0.31 -7.48
N HIS A 159 -20.79 1.26 -6.99
CA HIS A 159 -20.54 2.68 -7.20
C HIS A 159 -20.08 3.36 -5.90
N PRO A 160 -19.05 4.22 -5.94
CA PRO A 160 -18.61 4.97 -4.79
C PRO A 160 -19.70 5.96 -4.36
N LYS A 161 -19.99 6.03 -3.05
CA LYS A 161 -20.96 6.95 -2.49
C LYS A 161 -20.29 8.04 -1.68
N LYS A 162 -19.86 7.69 -0.50
CA LYS A 162 -19.28 8.60 0.49
C LYS A 162 -17.91 8.11 0.89
N ILE A 163 -16.96 9.03 1.01
CA ILE A 163 -15.67 8.75 1.65
C ILE A 163 -15.93 8.50 3.14
N ILE A 164 -15.61 7.32 3.60
CA ILE A 164 -15.75 6.92 5.01
C ILE A 164 -14.43 7.08 5.75
N LYS A 165 -13.31 6.91 5.02
CA LYS A 165 -11.98 7.01 5.60
C LYS A 165 -11.03 7.60 4.60
N SER A 166 -10.27 8.61 5.01
CA SER A 166 -9.09 9.11 4.29
C SER A 166 -7.83 8.73 5.07
N ILE A 167 -6.86 8.16 4.38
CA ILE A 167 -5.56 7.79 4.93
C ILE A 167 -4.52 8.69 4.27
N ILE A 168 -4.02 9.66 5.04
CA ILE A 168 -3.04 10.61 4.58
C ILE A 168 -1.70 9.89 4.38
N PRO A 169 -1.02 10.11 3.24
CA PRO A 169 0.27 9.50 3.02
C PRO A 169 1.28 10.03 4.05
N SER A 170 1.87 9.12 4.81
CA SER A 170 2.95 9.45 5.74
C SER A 170 4.02 8.37 5.70
N PHE A 171 5.27 8.81 5.77
CA PHE A 171 6.44 7.93 5.73
C PHE A 171 6.29 6.76 6.72
N ASN A 172 6.74 5.59 6.30
CA ASN A 172 6.75 4.36 7.08
C ASN A 172 5.35 3.91 7.56
N THR A 173 4.33 4.11 6.72
CA THR A 173 2.98 3.57 6.98
C THR A 173 2.66 2.46 5.98
N LEU A 174 2.43 1.25 6.50
CA LEU A 174 1.90 0.14 5.71
C LEU A 174 0.37 0.17 5.79
N VAL A 175 -0.28 0.33 4.64
CA VAL A 175 -1.73 0.16 4.50
C VAL A 175 -2.01 -1.19 3.87
N LEU A 176 -2.97 -1.91 4.42
CA LEU A 176 -3.48 -3.18 3.89
C LEU A 176 -4.99 -3.09 3.78
N PHE A 177 -5.57 -3.59 2.69
CA PHE A 177 -7.01 -3.77 2.58
C PHE A 177 -7.38 -5.01 1.76
N LYS A 178 -8.55 -5.57 2.09
CA LYS A 178 -9.11 -6.71 1.37
C LYS A 178 -9.58 -6.28 -0.01
N VAL A 179 -9.16 -6.97 -1.07
CA VAL A 179 -9.66 -6.77 -2.44
C VAL A 179 -11.01 -7.46 -2.61
N SER A 180 -11.98 -6.74 -3.14
CA SER A 180 -13.33 -7.22 -3.46
C SER A 180 -14.09 -6.15 -4.25
N LYS A 181 -15.19 -6.49 -4.92
CA LYS A 181 -16.09 -5.56 -5.64
C LYS A 181 -16.58 -4.36 -4.81
N ILE A 182 -16.52 -4.44 -3.49
CA ILE A 182 -16.95 -3.35 -2.61
C ILE A 182 -15.78 -2.55 -2.01
N SER A 183 -14.53 -2.91 -2.35
CA SER A 183 -13.34 -2.20 -1.82
C SER A 183 -12.97 -0.97 -2.64
N LEU A 184 -13.99 -0.17 -3.00
CA LEU A 184 -13.80 1.05 -3.78
C LEU A 184 -12.93 2.05 -3.03
N HIS A 185 -11.86 2.48 -3.69
CA HIS A 185 -10.90 3.43 -3.15
C HIS A 185 -10.31 4.29 -4.27
N GLN A 186 -9.72 5.41 -3.89
CA GLN A 186 -9.03 6.32 -4.80
C GLN A 186 -7.76 6.87 -4.16
N ILE A 187 -6.92 7.49 -4.96
CA ILE A 187 -5.95 8.48 -4.50
C ILE A 187 -6.47 9.83 -4.93
N SER A 188 -6.85 10.67 -3.95
CA SER A 188 -7.28 12.05 -4.24
C SER A 188 -6.16 12.83 -4.92
N GLU A 189 -6.53 13.83 -5.70
CA GLU A 189 -5.57 14.67 -6.41
C GLU A 189 -4.52 15.25 -5.46
N VAL A 190 -3.27 15.23 -5.89
CA VAL A 190 -2.16 15.90 -5.20
C VAL A 190 -2.18 17.37 -5.59
N CYS A 191 -2.56 18.26 -4.65
CA CYS A 191 -2.70 19.70 -4.89
C CYS A 191 -1.55 20.51 -4.28
N VAL A 192 -0.39 19.89 -4.09
CA VAL A 192 0.81 20.50 -3.51
C VAL A 192 2.04 20.13 -4.31
N ASP A 193 3.05 21.00 -4.29
CA ASP A 193 4.35 20.74 -4.91
C ASP A 193 5.19 19.80 -4.02
N LYS A 194 4.72 18.55 -3.89
CA LYS A 194 5.38 17.48 -3.15
C LYS A 194 5.13 16.14 -3.81
N ASP A 195 6.13 15.30 -3.78
CA ASP A 195 6.03 13.92 -4.28
C ASP A 195 5.23 13.04 -3.30
N ARG A 196 4.11 12.50 -3.79
CA ARG A 196 3.42 11.40 -3.15
C ARG A 196 4.01 10.09 -3.67
N VAL A 197 4.96 9.55 -2.94
CA VAL A 197 5.69 8.34 -3.34
C VAL A 197 5.31 7.15 -2.46
N SER A 198 5.13 6.00 -3.08
CA SER A 198 4.80 4.74 -2.40
C SER A 198 5.29 3.53 -3.19
N ILE A 199 5.38 2.39 -2.52
CA ILE A 199 5.44 1.07 -3.15
C ILE A 199 4.12 0.38 -2.89
N GLY A 200 3.45 -0.07 -3.94
CA GLY A 200 2.16 -0.73 -3.84
C GLY A 200 2.05 -1.97 -4.71
N GLY A 201 1.00 -2.75 -4.46
CA GLY A 201 0.71 -3.95 -5.21
C GLY A 201 -0.27 -4.87 -4.50
N TRP A 202 -0.23 -6.15 -4.85
CA TRP A 202 -1.21 -7.12 -4.36
C TRP A 202 -0.55 -8.41 -3.91
N PHE A 203 -1.08 -8.99 -2.83
CA PHE A 203 -0.86 -10.37 -2.46
C PHE A 203 -1.94 -11.24 -3.12
N HIS A 204 -1.52 -12.35 -3.72
CA HIS A 204 -2.40 -13.31 -4.38
C HIS A 204 -2.75 -14.51 -3.49
N GLY A 205 -3.92 -15.16 -3.77
CA GLY A 205 -4.37 -16.33 -3.01
C GLY A 205 -5.47 -17.14 -3.73
#